data_28ccfb973cb1255f0854d5fc01d44357
#
_entry.id   28ccfb973cb1255f0854d5fc01d44357
#
_cell.length_a   1.000
_cell.length_b   1.000
_cell.length_c   1.000
_cell.angle_alpha   90.00
_cell.angle_beta   90.00
_cell.angle_gamma   90.00
#
_symmetry.space_group_name_H-M   'P 1'
#
loop_
_entity.id
_entity.type
_entity.pdbx_description
1 polymer ?
#
loop_
_entity_poly.entity_id
_entity_poly.type
_entity_poly.pdbx_seq_one_letter_code
_entity_poly.pdbx_strand_id
1 'polypeptide(L)'
;MRIFMHWDMEGVSGIVTREQVWFWEEGVRKEAADLGQRLLIEDINSAAAAALDAGVDELIICDTHHGGGNIVLDQMVADPRITYLQKSRGYQGAEFRWMPGLDETVDGFMVPG
;
A
#
# COMPACT_ATOMS: atom_id res chain seq x y z
N MET A 1 14.64 10.03 -10.25
CA MET A 1 13.27 9.63 -10.63
C MET A 1 12.46 9.44 -9.36
N ARG A 2 11.32 10.10 -9.28
CA ARG A 2 10.37 10.03 -8.16
C ARG A 2 9.16 9.19 -8.59
N ILE A 3 8.92 8.06 -7.92
CA ILE A 3 7.86 7.11 -8.25
C ILE A 3 6.81 7.09 -7.16
N PHE A 4 5.54 7.08 -7.56
CA PHE A 4 4.40 6.86 -6.68
C PHE A 4 3.82 5.47 -6.94
N MET A 5 3.75 4.63 -5.91
CA MET A 5 3.08 3.34 -5.95
C MET A 5 1.78 3.41 -5.15
N HIS A 6 0.67 3.24 -5.85
CA HIS A 6 -0.65 3.05 -5.26
C HIS A 6 -0.85 1.58 -4.93
N TRP A 7 -1.26 1.31 -3.71
CA TRP A 7 -1.56 -0.05 -3.26
C TRP A 7 -3.00 -0.17 -2.77
N ASP A 8 -3.69 -1.13 -3.33
CA ASP A 8 -4.94 -1.71 -2.86
C ASP A 8 -4.65 -3.16 -2.46
N MET A 9 -5.65 -3.99 -2.16
CA MET A 9 -5.41 -5.38 -1.78
C MET A 9 -5.93 -6.39 -2.80
N GLU A 10 -6.92 -6.04 -3.60
CA GLU A 10 -7.59 -6.98 -4.49
C GLU A 10 -6.69 -7.48 -5.65
N GLY A 11 -5.63 -6.77 -5.98
CA GLY A 11 -4.65 -7.16 -7.01
C GLY A 11 -3.37 -7.81 -6.48
N VAL A 12 -3.23 -7.95 -5.16
CA VAL A 12 -2.04 -8.50 -4.51
C VAL A 12 -1.87 -9.99 -4.81
N SER A 13 -0.63 -10.44 -5.01
CA SER A 13 -0.28 -11.83 -5.28
C SER A 13 -0.75 -12.77 -4.16
N GLY A 14 -1.49 -13.81 -4.54
CA GLY A 14 -2.03 -14.78 -3.58
C GLY A 14 -3.33 -14.38 -2.87
N ILE A 15 -3.85 -13.20 -3.12
CA ILE A 15 -5.21 -12.81 -2.70
C ILE A 15 -6.22 -13.51 -3.63
N VAL A 16 -7.01 -14.40 -3.08
CA VAL A 16 -7.97 -15.22 -3.84
C VAL A 16 -9.34 -15.30 -3.18
N THR A 17 -9.50 -14.78 -1.97
CA THR A 17 -10.78 -14.80 -1.26
C THR A 17 -11.14 -13.42 -0.72
N ARG A 18 -12.44 -13.15 -0.62
CA ARG A 18 -12.99 -11.91 -0.06
C ARG A 18 -12.56 -11.69 1.39
N GLU A 19 -12.46 -12.74 2.19
CA GLU A 19 -12.05 -12.66 3.59
C GLU A 19 -10.63 -12.12 3.79
N GLN A 20 -9.75 -12.28 2.80
CA GLN A 20 -8.37 -11.78 2.85
C GLN A 20 -8.31 -10.25 2.75
N VAL A 21 -9.32 -9.62 2.15
CA VAL A 21 -9.33 -8.17 1.85
C VAL A 21 -10.43 -7.40 2.58
N TRP A 22 -11.59 -8.01 2.83
CA TRP A 22 -12.73 -7.36 3.47
C TRP A 22 -12.83 -7.73 4.95
N PHE A 23 -11.73 -7.57 5.66
CA PHE A 23 -11.54 -8.01 7.05
C PHE A 23 -12.45 -7.34 8.07
N TRP A 24 -13.15 -6.27 7.68
CA TRP A 24 -14.13 -5.56 8.53
C TRP A 24 -15.53 -6.15 8.50
N GLU A 25 -15.78 -7.13 7.63
CA GLU A 25 -17.10 -7.79 7.55
C GLU A 25 -17.32 -8.75 8.70
N GLU A 26 -18.58 -8.87 9.11
CA GLU A 26 -18.99 -9.85 10.11
C GLU A 26 -18.73 -11.28 9.62
N GLY A 27 -18.17 -12.10 10.50
CA GLY A 27 -17.90 -13.50 10.21
C GLY A 27 -16.59 -13.79 9.49
N VAL A 28 -15.80 -12.77 9.16
CA VAL A 28 -14.48 -12.97 8.57
C VAL A 28 -13.55 -13.67 9.55
N ARG A 29 -12.89 -14.72 9.09
CA ARG A 29 -11.90 -15.44 9.90
C ARG A 29 -10.61 -14.62 10.01
N LYS A 30 -10.13 -14.49 11.26
CA LYS A 30 -8.92 -13.71 11.52
C LYS A 30 -7.71 -14.21 10.72
N GLU A 31 -7.57 -15.52 10.57
CA GLU A 31 -6.46 -16.13 9.84
C GLU A 31 -6.45 -15.74 8.35
N ALA A 32 -7.63 -15.59 7.74
CA ALA A 32 -7.73 -15.14 6.36
C ALA A 32 -7.33 -13.66 6.22
N ALA A 33 -7.80 -12.82 7.13
CA ALA A 33 -7.44 -11.40 7.17
C ALA A 33 -5.93 -11.20 7.42
N ASP A 34 -5.36 -11.92 8.38
CA ASP A 34 -3.92 -11.88 8.69
C ASP A 34 -3.08 -12.34 7.49
N LEU A 35 -3.55 -13.37 6.75
CA LEU A 35 -2.90 -13.82 5.53
C LEU A 35 -2.92 -12.73 4.46
N GLY A 36 -4.06 -12.07 4.25
CA GLY A 36 -4.19 -10.98 3.29
C GLY A 36 -3.21 -9.83 3.59
N GLN A 37 -3.11 -9.41 4.84
CA GLN A 37 -2.17 -8.37 5.26
C GLN A 37 -0.71 -8.80 5.03
N ARG A 38 -0.35 -10.03 5.35
CA ARG A 38 1.01 -10.54 5.13
C ARG A 38 1.37 -10.54 3.63
N LEU A 39 0.46 -11.01 2.78
CA LEU A 39 0.68 -11.03 1.33
C LEU A 39 0.87 -9.62 0.76
N LEU A 40 0.08 -8.64 1.22
CA LEU A 40 0.25 -7.24 0.86
C LEU A 40 1.66 -6.74 1.22
N ILE A 41 2.11 -6.99 2.44
CA ILE A 41 3.43 -6.57 2.93
C ILE A 41 4.55 -7.21 2.10
N GLU A 42 4.44 -8.50 1.77
CA GLU A 42 5.41 -9.23 0.95
C GLU A 42 5.51 -8.64 -0.46
N ASP A 43 4.39 -8.36 -1.10
CA ASP A 43 4.35 -7.76 -2.44
C ASP A 43 4.90 -6.32 -2.44
N ILE A 44 4.50 -5.49 -1.48
CA ILE A 44 5.04 -4.13 -1.34
C ILE A 44 6.55 -4.16 -1.17
N ASN A 45 7.06 -5.00 -0.28
CA ASN A 45 8.49 -5.11 -0.02
C ASN A 45 9.26 -5.57 -1.25
N SER A 46 8.70 -6.52 -2.01
CA SER A 46 9.31 -7.00 -3.25
C SER A 46 9.38 -5.89 -4.31
N ALA A 47 8.28 -5.16 -4.50
CA ALA A 47 8.23 -4.05 -5.45
C ALA A 47 9.14 -2.88 -5.03
N ALA A 48 9.19 -2.56 -3.73
CA ALA A 48 10.05 -1.52 -3.18
C ALA A 48 11.53 -1.86 -3.40
N ALA A 49 11.94 -3.08 -3.07
CA ALA A 49 13.32 -3.55 -3.28
C ALA A 49 13.71 -3.46 -4.75
N ALA A 50 12.86 -3.91 -5.66
CA ALA A 50 13.12 -3.85 -7.10
C ALA A 50 13.25 -2.41 -7.62
N ALA A 51 12.41 -1.49 -7.13
CA ALA A 51 12.48 -0.07 -7.50
C ALA A 51 13.79 0.59 -7.01
N LEU A 52 14.20 0.28 -5.77
CA LEU A 52 15.46 0.76 -5.22
C LEU A 52 16.67 0.24 -5.98
N ASP A 53 16.67 -1.04 -6.33
CA ASP A 53 17.73 -1.68 -7.14
C ASP A 53 17.80 -1.09 -8.55
N ALA A 54 16.66 -0.68 -9.11
CA ALA A 54 16.59 0.01 -10.39
C ALA A 54 17.07 1.47 -10.34
N GLY A 55 17.40 2.00 -9.15
CA GLY A 55 17.97 3.33 -8.99
C GLY A 55 16.93 4.45 -8.84
N VAL A 56 15.74 4.16 -8.31
CA VAL A 56 14.76 5.18 -7.96
C VAL A 56 15.32 6.08 -6.86
N ASP A 57 15.21 7.40 -7.03
CA ASP A 57 15.72 8.40 -6.07
C ASP A 57 14.74 8.60 -4.91
N GLU A 58 13.44 8.55 -5.19
CA GLU A 58 12.36 8.68 -4.19
C GLU A 58 11.19 7.77 -4.54
N LEU A 59 10.73 7.01 -3.56
CA LEU A 59 9.61 6.09 -3.68
C LEU A 59 8.53 6.43 -2.66
N ILE A 60 7.35 6.78 -3.15
CA ILE A 60 6.17 6.99 -2.31
C ILE A 60 5.29 5.77 -2.43
N ILE A 61 5.01 5.11 -1.32
CA ILE A 61 4.13 3.94 -1.23
C ILE A 61 2.88 4.35 -0.46
N CYS A 62 1.73 4.31 -1.12
CA CYS A 62 0.46 4.75 -0.54
C CYS A 62 -0.53 3.60 -0.41
N ASP A 63 -0.88 3.26 0.84
CA ASP A 63 -1.95 2.31 1.18
C ASP A 63 -3.30 3.00 1.11
N THR A 64 -4.13 2.61 0.15
CA THR A 64 -5.47 3.18 -0.04
C THR A 64 -6.59 2.18 0.24
N HIS A 65 -6.26 0.92 0.55
CA HIS A 65 -7.27 -0.10 0.79
C HIS A 65 -8.15 0.24 2.01
N HIS A 66 -9.45 0.24 1.80
CA HIS A 66 -10.48 0.62 2.76
C HIS A 66 -10.26 2.03 3.34
N GLY A 67 -9.55 2.18 4.40
CA GLY A 67 -9.22 3.47 5.03
C GLY A 67 -7.72 3.60 5.30
N GLY A 68 -6.90 2.76 4.69
CA GLY A 68 -5.49 2.62 5.03
C GLY A 68 -5.30 1.84 6.34
N GLY A 69 -4.08 1.75 6.81
CA GLY A 69 -3.71 1.04 8.04
C GLY A 69 -3.47 -0.45 7.83
N ASN A 70 -3.23 -0.86 6.57
CA ASN A 70 -2.92 -2.24 6.22
C ASN A 70 -1.41 -2.52 6.24
N ILE A 71 -0.60 -1.47 6.19
CA ILE A 71 0.86 -1.53 6.29
C ILE A 71 1.29 -1.60 7.76
N VAL A 72 2.24 -2.48 8.07
CA VAL A 72 2.90 -2.60 9.38
C VAL A 72 4.35 -2.13 9.22
N LEU A 73 4.66 -0.93 9.66
CA LEU A 73 5.96 -0.28 9.39
C LEU A 73 7.17 -1.12 9.81
N ASP A 74 7.08 -1.82 10.95
CA ASP A 74 8.17 -2.68 11.45
C ASP A 74 8.48 -3.87 10.53
N GLN A 75 7.60 -4.17 9.58
CA GLN A 75 7.74 -5.27 8.62
C GLN A 75 8.08 -4.79 7.21
N MET A 76 8.16 -3.47 7.01
CA MET A 76 8.44 -2.86 5.70
C MET A 76 9.93 -2.65 5.48
N VAL A 77 10.32 -2.60 4.21
CA VAL A 77 11.67 -2.18 3.82
C VAL A 77 11.96 -0.79 4.38
N ALA A 78 13.02 -0.67 5.15
CA ALA A 78 13.47 0.61 5.70
C ALA A 78 14.61 1.17 4.83
N ASP A 79 14.32 2.20 4.05
CA ASP A 79 15.29 2.92 3.22
C ASP A 79 14.93 4.41 3.24
N PRO A 80 15.90 5.33 3.38
CA PRO A 80 15.61 6.77 3.46
C PRO A 80 14.95 7.35 2.20
N ARG A 81 15.00 6.65 1.09
CA ARG A 81 14.31 7.01 -0.15
C ARG A 81 12.82 6.68 -0.16
N ILE A 82 12.33 5.89 0.80
CA ILE A 82 10.92 5.46 0.86
C ILE A 82 10.13 6.32 1.83
N THR A 83 8.97 6.79 1.36
CA THR A 83 7.92 7.40 2.19
C THR A 83 6.68 6.51 2.16
N TYR A 84 6.26 6.01 3.31
CA TYR A 84 5.01 5.27 3.46
C TYR A 84 3.88 6.22 3.86
N LEU A 85 2.82 6.22 3.06
CA LEU A 85 1.62 7.01 3.28
C LEU A 85 0.38 6.12 3.31
N GLN A 86 -0.68 6.63 3.91
CA GLN A 86 -1.98 5.96 3.90
C GLN A 86 -3.10 6.96 3.71
N LYS A 87 -4.19 6.53 3.10
CA LYS A 87 -5.43 7.26 3.03
C LYS A 87 -6.01 7.46 4.44
N SER A 88 -6.45 8.67 4.77
CA SER A 88 -7.03 8.97 6.09
C SER A 88 -8.40 8.33 6.26
N ARG A 89 -8.56 7.56 7.34
CA ARG A 89 -9.87 7.02 7.73
C ARG A 89 -10.82 8.12 8.19
N GLY A 90 -12.06 8.05 7.73
CA GLY A 90 -13.18 8.84 8.27
C GLY A 90 -13.14 10.33 7.99
N TYR A 91 -12.11 10.85 7.37
CA TYR A 91 -12.05 12.25 6.98
C TYR A 91 -12.62 12.44 5.57
N GLN A 92 -13.62 13.29 5.44
CA GLN A 92 -14.27 13.63 4.16
C GLN A 92 -14.42 15.14 3.97
N GLY A 93 -13.49 15.90 4.53
CA GLY A 93 -13.46 17.35 4.34
C GLY A 93 -12.78 17.76 3.04
N ALA A 94 -12.68 19.08 2.81
CA ALA A 94 -12.06 19.67 1.61
C ALA A 94 -10.58 19.28 1.45
N GLU A 95 -9.91 18.87 2.54
CA GLU A 95 -8.51 18.43 2.57
C GLU A 95 -8.34 16.92 2.30
N PHE A 96 -9.44 16.18 2.12
CA PHE A 96 -9.35 14.75 1.86
C PHE A 96 -8.68 14.49 0.51
N ARG A 97 -7.65 13.64 0.53
CA ARG A 97 -6.98 13.16 -0.67
C ARG A 97 -6.98 11.63 -0.69
N TRP A 98 -7.44 11.07 -1.78
CA TRP A 98 -7.42 9.62 -1.99
C TRP A 98 -5.98 9.09 -2.04
N MET A 99 -5.11 9.82 -2.70
CA MET A 99 -3.69 9.49 -2.88
C MET A 99 -2.83 10.65 -2.36
N PRO A 100 -2.66 10.77 -1.03
CA PRO A 100 -1.77 11.79 -0.49
C PRO A 100 -0.35 11.58 -1.01
N GLY A 101 0.34 12.68 -1.36
CA GLY A 101 1.69 12.64 -1.93
C GLY A 101 1.77 12.48 -3.44
N LEU A 102 0.65 12.24 -4.13
CA LEU A 102 0.61 12.28 -5.58
C LEU A 102 0.40 13.71 -6.08
N ASP A 103 1.37 14.24 -6.80
CA ASP A 103 1.37 15.58 -7.39
C ASP A 103 2.18 15.61 -8.69
N GLU A 104 2.31 16.79 -9.28
CA GLU A 104 3.01 17.02 -10.54
C GLU A 104 4.53 16.79 -10.49
N THR A 105 5.09 16.55 -9.31
CA THR A 105 6.53 16.25 -9.16
C THR A 105 6.86 14.78 -9.30
N VAL A 106 5.83 13.92 -9.41
CA VAL A 106 5.98 12.48 -9.59
C VAL A 106 6.31 12.18 -11.07
N ASP A 107 7.42 11.49 -11.31
CA ASP A 107 7.86 11.09 -12.66
C ASP A 107 7.13 9.85 -13.17
N GLY A 108 6.71 8.96 -12.28
CA GLY A 108 6.02 7.71 -12.64
C GLY A 108 5.00 7.27 -11.60
N PHE A 109 3.88 6.75 -12.10
CA PHE A 109 2.78 6.23 -11.28
C PHE A 109 2.60 4.74 -11.54
N MET A 110 2.57 3.94 -10.47
CA MET A 110 2.43 2.48 -10.54
C MET A 110 1.24 2.02 -9.69
N VAL A 111 0.55 1.01 -10.19
CA VAL A 111 -0.56 0.34 -9.49
C VAL A 111 -0.25 -1.17 -9.49
N PRO A 112 0.61 -1.65 -8.59
CA PRO A 112 1.02 -3.06 -8.61
C PRO A 112 -0.01 -4.02 -8.01
N GLY A 113 -0.90 -3.51 -7.16
CA GLY A 113 -1.89 -4.35 -6.48
C GLY A 113 -3.21 -3.67 -6.20
#